data_3230a3d0ee807a9541d770a34d1dcef4
#
_entry.id   3230a3d0ee807a9541d770a34d1dcef4
#
_cell.length_a   1.000
_cell.length_b   1.000
_cell.length_c   1.000
_cell.angle_alpha   90.00
_cell.angle_beta   90.00
_cell.angle_gamma   90.00
#
_symmetry.space_group_name_H-M   'P 1'
#
loop_
_entity.id
_entity.type
_entity.pdbx_description
1 polymer ?
#
loop_
_entity_poly.entity_id
_entity_poly.type
_entity_poly.pdbx_seq_one_letter_code
_entity_poly.pdbx_strand_id
1 'polypeptide(L)'
;MIKGIGLQNFRSFVNKTFIDLKPITVFVGKNSSGKSSLLRTFPLLRQSVEENTTGPILWYGRYVDFGDFTDVLSRNSEKKEITFSFSLSIPPEVSQRYTYYRSTDLAKQPTDIEAELTVYSKDKKTKTKTIKLILADLTIFISMDESSNVKLLIESDDKTI
;
A
#
# COMPACT_ATOMS: atom_id res chain seq x y z
N MET A 1 2.23 4.46 -13.16
CA MET A 1 3.65 4.29 -12.75
C MET A 1 3.76 4.46 -11.24
N ILE A 2 4.56 3.63 -10.55
CA ILE A 2 4.80 3.81 -9.10
C ILE A 2 5.77 4.97 -8.92
N LYS A 3 5.37 5.99 -8.15
CA LYS A 3 6.19 7.18 -7.83
C LYS A 3 6.86 7.09 -6.46
N GLY A 4 6.31 6.29 -5.55
CA GLY A 4 6.87 6.13 -4.22
C GLY A 4 6.30 4.94 -3.48
N ILE A 5 7.04 4.49 -2.46
CA ILE A 5 6.65 3.41 -1.57
C ILE A 5 6.99 3.78 -0.12
N GLY A 6 6.07 3.52 0.77
CA GLY A 6 6.24 3.70 2.21
C GLY A 6 6.06 2.40 2.97
N LEU A 7 6.84 2.24 4.03
CA LEU A 7 6.81 1.09 4.94
C LEU A 7 6.77 1.57 6.38
N GLN A 8 5.97 0.92 7.21
CA GLN A 8 5.94 1.14 8.66
C GLN A 8 5.73 -0.18 9.38
N ASN A 9 6.47 -0.38 10.47
CA ASN A 9 6.49 -1.60 11.29
C ASN A 9 6.85 -2.88 10.52
N PHE A 10 7.58 -2.74 9.43
CA PHE A 10 8.00 -3.83 8.56
C PHE A 10 9.51 -4.05 8.65
N ARG A 11 9.95 -5.18 9.20
CA ARG A 11 11.38 -5.54 9.37
C ARG A 11 12.14 -4.41 10.10
N SER A 12 13.10 -3.77 9.44
CA SER A 12 13.90 -2.65 9.98
C SER A 12 13.21 -1.30 9.92
N PHE A 13 12.05 -1.19 9.28
CA PHE A 13 11.28 0.05 9.16
C PHE A 13 10.28 0.17 10.31
N VAL A 14 10.73 0.64 11.48
CA VAL A 14 9.87 0.85 12.66
C VAL A 14 8.91 2.00 12.43
N ASN A 15 9.45 3.16 12.08
CA ASN A 15 8.68 4.36 11.81
C ASN A 15 8.26 4.42 10.34
N LYS A 16 7.21 5.19 10.06
CA LYS A 16 6.77 5.44 8.69
C LYS A 16 7.93 6.05 7.88
N THR A 17 8.41 5.29 6.93
CA THR A 17 9.49 5.68 6.02
C THR A 17 8.94 5.64 4.61
N PHE A 18 8.93 6.80 3.94
CA PHE A 18 8.48 6.92 2.57
C PHE A 18 9.67 7.21 1.66
N ILE A 19 9.72 6.59 0.50
CA ILE A 19 10.82 6.66 -0.45
C ILE A 19 10.25 7.01 -1.83
N ASP A 20 10.68 8.15 -2.36
CA ASP A 20 10.37 8.53 -3.73
C ASP A 20 11.16 7.68 -4.71
N LEU A 21 10.46 7.17 -5.71
CA LEU A 21 11.04 6.36 -6.76
C LEU A 21 11.21 7.17 -8.04
N LYS A 22 12.40 7.14 -8.59
CA LYS A 22 12.75 7.73 -9.88
C LYS A 22 12.96 6.60 -10.91
N PRO A 23 13.04 6.90 -12.21
CA PRO A 23 13.33 5.89 -13.23
C PRO A 23 14.56 5.02 -12.92
N ILE A 24 15.55 5.60 -12.26
CA ILE A 24 16.69 4.89 -11.68
C ILE A 24 16.81 5.34 -10.23
N THR A 25 16.67 4.39 -9.29
CA THR A 25 16.81 4.61 -7.85
C THR A 25 17.81 3.61 -7.28
N VAL A 26 18.86 4.09 -6.64
CA VAL A 26 19.92 3.26 -6.08
C VAL A 26 19.89 3.31 -4.55
N PHE A 27 19.83 2.14 -3.91
CA PHE A 27 19.85 2.02 -2.45
C PHE A 27 21.24 1.66 -1.97
N VAL A 28 21.83 2.53 -1.18
CA VAL A 28 23.14 2.32 -0.54
C VAL A 28 23.01 2.34 0.98
N GLY A 29 23.86 1.65 1.68
CA GLY A 29 23.85 1.62 3.14
C GLY A 29 24.46 0.34 3.70
N LYS A 30 24.60 0.30 5.03
CA LYS A 30 25.16 -0.84 5.78
C LYS A 30 24.34 -2.12 5.56
N ASN A 31 24.94 -3.28 5.81
CA ASN A 31 24.21 -4.55 5.85
C ASN A 31 23.10 -4.47 6.91
N SER A 32 21.99 -5.16 6.66
CA SER A 32 20.79 -5.18 7.52
C SER A 32 20.06 -3.82 7.70
N SER A 33 20.39 -2.80 6.88
CA SER A 33 19.69 -1.51 6.93
C SER A 33 18.28 -1.50 6.30
N GLY A 34 17.81 -2.63 5.78
CA GLY A 34 16.47 -2.76 5.20
C GLY A 34 16.41 -2.70 3.66
N LYS A 35 17.53 -2.48 2.95
CA LYS A 35 17.55 -2.39 1.48
C LYS A 35 16.86 -3.58 0.80
N SER A 36 17.26 -4.79 1.20
CA SER A 36 16.68 -6.02 0.65
C SER A 36 15.21 -6.21 1.05
N SER A 37 14.81 -5.80 2.25
CA SER A 37 13.41 -5.85 2.69
C SER A 37 12.54 -4.93 1.84
N LEU A 38 13.03 -3.71 1.56
CA LEU A 38 12.34 -2.77 0.68
C LEU A 38 12.20 -3.32 -0.75
N LEU A 39 13.31 -3.78 -1.36
CA LEU A 39 13.28 -4.31 -2.73
C LEU A 39 12.39 -5.55 -2.84
N ARG A 40 12.41 -6.43 -1.85
CA ARG A 40 11.57 -7.65 -1.81
C ARG A 40 10.09 -7.37 -1.52
N THR A 41 9.73 -6.13 -1.14
CA THR A 41 8.32 -5.74 -1.00
C THR A 41 7.60 -5.76 -2.35
N PHE A 42 8.25 -5.40 -3.46
CA PHE A 42 7.63 -5.45 -4.78
C PHE A 42 7.21 -6.86 -5.20
N PRO A 43 8.10 -7.87 -5.19
CA PRO A 43 7.69 -9.24 -5.48
C PRO A 43 6.73 -9.82 -4.41
N LEU A 44 6.76 -9.37 -3.14
CA LEU A 44 5.77 -9.72 -2.13
C LEU A 44 4.36 -9.28 -2.55
N LEU A 45 4.22 -8.01 -2.95
CA LEU A 45 2.94 -7.48 -3.39
C LEU A 45 2.46 -8.16 -4.67
N ARG A 46 3.38 -8.44 -5.60
CA ARG A 46 3.07 -9.15 -6.83
C ARG A 46 2.52 -10.55 -6.55
N GLN A 47 3.19 -11.35 -5.72
CA GLN A 47 2.67 -12.70 -5.38
C GLN A 47 1.34 -12.64 -4.63
N SER A 48 1.10 -11.60 -3.82
CA SER A 48 -0.16 -11.43 -3.10
C SER A 48 -1.35 -11.15 -4.02
N VAL A 49 -1.10 -10.62 -5.24
CA VAL A 49 -2.13 -10.36 -6.25
C VAL A 49 -2.27 -11.52 -7.23
N GLU A 50 -1.17 -12.18 -7.61
CA GLU A 50 -1.18 -13.24 -8.62
C GLU A 50 -1.66 -14.61 -8.07
N GLU A 51 -1.48 -14.85 -6.77
CA GLU A 51 -1.83 -16.12 -6.15
C GLU A 51 -3.19 -16.04 -5.43
N ASN A 52 -3.90 -17.17 -5.39
CA ASN A 52 -5.12 -17.29 -4.61
C ASN A 52 -4.76 -17.31 -3.11
N THR A 53 -5.05 -16.24 -2.41
CA THR A 53 -4.79 -16.12 -0.97
C THR A 53 -6.06 -15.75 -0.21
N THR A 54 -6.14 -16.19 1.06
CA THR A 54 -7.25 -15.84 1.96
C THR A 54 -7.03 -14.53 2.71
N GLY A 55 -5.89 -13.89 2.52
CA GLY A 55 -5.52 -12.64 3.20
C GLY A 55 -4.99 -11.58 2.22
N PRO A 56 -4.83 -10.34 2.68
CA PRO A 56 -4.41 -9.24 1.81
C PRO A 56 -2.93 -9.35 1.38
N ILE A 57 -2.10 -10.07 2.14
CA ILE A 57 -0.68 -10.26 1.86
C ILE A 57 -0.30 -11.73 2.00
N LEU A 58 0.38 -12.25 1.00
CA LEU A 58 0.96 -13.59 0.97
C LEU A 58 2.44 -13.50 1.35
N TRP A 59 2.77 -13.74 2.62
CA TRP A 59 4.14 -13.58 3.15
C TRP A 59 5.12 -14.63 2.63
N TYR A 60 4.64 -15.81 2.34
CA TYR A 60 5.39 -16.92 1.78
C TYR A 60 4.80 -17.33 0.43
N GLY A 61 5.61 -17.36 -0.61
CA GLY A 61 5.14 -17.72 -1.95
C GLY A 61 6.27 -17.88 -2.95
N ARG A 62 5.91 -17.88 -4.22
CA ARG A 62 6.79 -18.19 -5.36
C ARG A 62 7.96 -17.24 -5.50
N TYR A 63 7.76 -15.95 -5.23
CA TYR A 63 8.76 -14.92 -5.51
C TYR A 63 9.59 -14.57 -4.28
N VAL A 64 8.98 -14.58 -3.11
CA VAL A 64 9.66 -14.27 -1.84
C VAL A 64 9.11 -15.13 -0.72
N ASP A 65 10.00 -15.42 0.21
CA ASP A 65 9.68 -16.01 1.50
C ASP A 65 10.09 -15.01 2.58
N PHE A 66 9.11 -14.54 3.31
CA PHE A 66 9.28 -13.71 4.50
C PHE A 66 8.89 -14.45 5.80
N GLY A 67 8.45 -15.71 5.70
CA GLY A 67 7.88 -16.45 6.81
C GLY A 67 6.41 -16.10 7.03
N ASP A 68 6.08 -15.70 8.24
CA ASP A 68 4.73 -15.26 8.59
C ASP A 68 4.68 -13.77 8.99
N PHE A 69 3.50 -13.29 9.39
CA PHE A 69 3.31 -11.92 9.82
C PHE A 69 4.24 -11.53 11.00
N THR A 70 4.48 -12.45 11.94
CA THR A 70 5.31 -12.16 13.12
C THR A 70 6.80 -12.05 12.77
N ASP A 71 7.25 -12.75 11.74
CA ASP A 71 8.62 -12.70 11.24
C ASP A 71 8.95 -11.39 10.55
N VAL A 72 7.94 -10.74 9.97
CA VAL A 72 8.11 -9.48 9.25
C VAL A 72 7.82 -8.24 10.10
N LEU A 73 7.08 -8.41 11.20
CA LEU A 73 6.80 -7.31 12.09
C LEU A 73 8.11 -6.77 12.70
N SER A 74 8.25 -5.47 12.78
CA SER A 74 9.40 -4.85 13.43
C SER A 74 9.45 -5.21 14.91
N ARG A 75 10.60 -5.68 15.38
CA ARG A 75 10.80 -6.12 16.78
C ARG A 75 10.56 -5.00 17.80
N ASN A 76 10.78 -3.76 17.42
CA ASN A 76 10.64 -2.58 18.27
C ASN A 76 9.31 -1.84 18.06
N SER A 77 8.34 -2.49 17.40
CA SER A 77 7.02 -1.91 17.18
C SER A 77 6.13 -2.09 18.40
N GLU A 78 5.54 -1.00 18.89
CA GLU A 78 4.50 -1.03 19.91
C GLU A 78 3.18 -1.56 19.34
N LYS A 79 2.90 -1.25 18.06
CA LYS A 79 1.69 -1.68 17.37
C LYS A 79 1.95 -2.94 16.58
N LYS A 80 1.09 -3.95 16.74
CA LYS A 80 1.15 -5.21 15.98
C LYS A 80 0.43 -5.09 14.64
N GLU A 81 0.80 -4.09 13.87
CA GLU A 81 0.25 -3.81 12.54
C GLU A 81 1.37 -3.33 11.61
N ILE A 82 1.23 -3.63 10.32
CA ILE A 82 2.18 -3.22 9.28
C ILE A 82 1.41 -2.34 8.31
N THR A 83 2.02 -1.23 7.89
CA THR A 83 1.44 -0.31 6.92
C THR A 83 2.33 -0.20 5.70
N PHE A 84 1.70 -0.37 4.53
CA PHE A 84 2.26 -0.11 3.21
C PHE A 84 1.61 1.15 2.64
N SER A 85 2.41 2.06 2.12
CA SER A 85 1.93 3.29 1.47
C SER A 85 2.50 3.36 0.05
N PHE A 86 1.72 3.87 -0.88
CA PHE A 86 2.10 3.98 -2.29
C PHE A 86 1.72 5.35 -2.83
N SER A 87 2.58 5.90 -3.68
CA SER A 87 2.22 6.99 -4.57
C SER A 87 2.29 6.48 -6.00
N LEU A 88 1.19 6.61 -6.72
CA LEU A 88 0.99 6.07 -8.05
C LEU A 88 0.59 7.19 -9.00
N SER A 89 1.02 7.12 -10.26
CA SER A 89 0.50 7.95 -11.32
C SER A 89 -0.12 7.08 -12.39
N ILE A 90 -1.40 7.27 -12.64
CA ILE A 90 -2.15 6.55 -13.65
C ILE A 90 -2.13 7.39 -14.94
N PRO A 91 -1.62 6.83 -16.07
CA PRO A 91 -1.62 7.53 -17.34
C PRO A 91 -3.04 7.83 -17.81
N PRO A 92 -3.24 8.92 -18.58
CA PRO A 92 -4.56 9.32 -19.08
C PRO A 92 -5.29 8.22 -19.87
N GLU A 93 -4.55 7.42 -20.63
CA GLU A 93 -5.11 6.34 -21.46
C GLU A 93 -5.80 5.25 -20.61
N VAL A 94 -5.34 5.07 -19.37
CA VAL A 94 -5.93 4.12 -18.42
C VAL A 94 -7.08 4.78 -17.66
N SER A 95 -6.89 6.01 -17.18
CA SER A 95 -7.92 6.73 -16.43
C SER A 95 -9.17 7.01 -17.27
N GLN A 96 -9.05 7.30 -18.57
CA GLN A 96 -10.18 7.53 -19.49
C GLN A 96 -11.14 6.33 -19.59
N ARG A 97 -10.67 5.11 -19.42
CA ARG A 97 -11.53 3.90 -19.47
C ARG A 97 -12.53 3.84 -18.31
N TYR A 98 -12.26 4.56 -17.23
CA TYR A 98 -13.05 4.54 -15.99
C TYR A 98 -13.76 5.87 -15.71
N THR A 99 -13.52 6.91 -16.54
CA THR A 99 -14.03 8.26 -16.29
C THR A 99 -15.12 8.63 -17.29
N TYR A 100 -16.30 8.04 -17.15
CA TYR A 100 -17.45 8.33 -18.03
C TYR A 100 -18.06 9.73 -17.84
N TYR A 101 -17.67 10.46 -16.77
CA TYR A 101 -18.34 11.70 -16.34
C TYR A 101 -17.42 12.91 -16.07
N ARG A 102 -16.13 12.87 -16.41
CA ARG A 102 -15.25 14.02 -16.21
C ARG A 102 -15.07 14.83 -17.49
N SER A 103 -15.12 16.17 -17.31
CA SER A 103 -14.89 17.14 -18.38
C SER A 103 -13.61 16.87 -19.17
N THR A 104 -13.65 17.10 -20.47
CA THR A 104 -12.67 16.67 -21.47
C THR A 104 -11.22 17.11 -21.23
N ASP A 105 -10.94 18.13 -20.43
CA ASP A 105 -9.58 18.65 -20.22
C ASP A 105 -8.84 18.01 -19.03
N LEU A 106 -9.54 17.63 -17.97
CA LEU A 106 -8.95 16.89 -16.85
C LEU A 106 -8.61 15.45 -17.20
N ALA A 107 -9.30 14.87 -18.20
CA ALA A 107 -9.03 13.51 -18.69
C ALA A 107 -7.71 13.37 -19.45
N LYS A 108 -7.03 14.47 -19.79
CA LYS A 108 -5.75 14.48 -20.53
C LYS A 108 -4.52 14.46 -19.62
N GLN A 109 -4.69 14.60 -18.32
CA GLN A 109 -3.58 14.61 -17.37
C GLN A 109 -3.48 13.28 -16.60
N PRO A 110 -2.27 12.86 -16.20
CA PRO A 110 -2.11 11.72 -15.31
C PRO A 110 -2.84 11.96 -13.99
N THR A 111 -3.51 10.94 -13.49
CA THR A 111 -4.15 10.99 -12.16
C THR A 111 -3.19 10.44 -11.13
N ASP A 112 -2.80 11.26 -10.17
CA ASP A 112 -2.00 10.82 -9.02
C ASP A 112 -2.92 10.22 -7.96
N ILE A 113 -2.51 9.08 -7.42
CA ILE A 113 -3.22 8.33 -6.38
C ILE A 113 -2.25 8.06 -5.24
N GLU A 114 -2.67 8.37 -4.02
CA GLU A 114 -2.02 7.85 -2.82
C GLU A 114 -2.86 6.72 -2.25
N ALA A 115 -2.21 5.62 -1.91
CA ALA A 115 -2.85 4.46 -1.32
C ALA A 115 -2.11 4.03 -0.07
N GLU A 116 -2.84 3.67 0.97
CA GLU A 116 -2.28 3.12 2.20
C GLU A 116 -3.08 1.89 2.62
N LEU A 117 -2.38 0.80 2.89
CA LEU A 117 -2.92 -0.47 3.36
C LEU A 117 -2.31 -0.80 4.71
N THR A 118 -3.13 -0.90 5.75
CA THR A 118 -2.71 -1.38 7.07
C THR A 118 -3.26 -2.78 7.31
N VAL A 119 -2.37 -3.68 7.68
CA VAL A 119 -2.69 -5.09 7.97
C VAL A 119 -2.25 -5.47 9.38
N TYR A 120 -2.95 -6.45 9.96
CA TYR A 120 -2.63 -7.02 11.26
C TYR A 120 -2.82 -8.53 11.24
N SER A 121 -2.37 -9.22 12.28
CA SER A 121 -2.60 -10.66 12.41
C SER A 121 -3.60 -10.96 13.51
N LYS A 122 -4.59 -11.81 13.19
CA LYS A 122 -5.54 -12.40 14.15
C LYS A 122 -5.69 -13.88 13.81
N ASP A 123 -5.57 -14.75 14.82
CA ASP A 123 -5.66 -16.22 14.67
C ASP A 123 -4.70 -16.76 13.59
N LYS A 124 -3.45 -16.26 13.57
CA LYS A 124 -2.40 -16.57 12.59
C LYS A 124 -2.77 -16.22 11.14
N LYS A 125 -3.83 -15.45 10.90
CA LYS A 125 -4.23 -14.98 9.58
C LYS A 125 -4.00 -13.49 9.47
N THR A 126 -3.42 -13.07 8.36
CA THR A 126 -3.28 -11.64 8.04
C THR A 126 -4.63 -11.09 7.60
N LYS A 127 -5.05 -10.01 8.23
CA LYS A 127 -6.31 -9.32 7.93
C LYS A 127 -6.04 -7.86 7.59
N THR A 128 -6.89 -7.28 6.78
CA THR A 128 -6.91 -5.83 6.53
C THR A 128 -7.52 -5.12 7.73
N LYS A 129 -6.84 -4.06 8.19
CA LYS A 129 -7.36 -3.14 9.20
C LYS A 129 -7.95 -1.90 8.56
N THR A 130 -7.17 -1.24 7.69
CA THR A 130 -7.61 -0.03 7.00
C THR A 130 -7.08 0.00 5.58
N ILE A 131 -7.85 0.61 4.69
CA ILE A 131 -7.43 1.04 3.36
C ILE A 131 -7.75 2.53 3.26
N LYS A 132 -6.77 3.33 2.86
CA LYS A 132 -6.96 4.75 2.55
C LYS A 132 -6.55 4.98 1.10
N LEU A 133 -7.40 5.65 0.34
CA LEU A 133 -7.13 6.08 -1.03
C LEU A 133 -7.36 7.57 -1.11
N ILE A 134 -6.44 8.30 -1.72
CA ILE A 134 -6.56 9.72 -2.02
C ILE A 134 -6.44 9.87 -3.53
N LEU A 135 -7.47 10.43 -4.15
CA LEU A 135 -7.57 10.66 -5.59
C LEU A 135 -7.97 12.12 -5.79
N ALA A 136 -7.01 12.97 -6.14
CA ALA A 136 -7.20 14.42 -6.25
C ALA A 136 -7.83 15.00 -4.96
N ASP A 137 -9.08 15.44 -5.02
CA ASP A 137 -9.88 16.02 -3.95
C ASP A 137 -10.70 14.99 -3.14
N LEU A 138 -10.66 13.71 -3.53
CA LEU A 138 -11.44 12.64 -2.90
C LEU A 138 -10.57 11.78 -1.99
N THR A 139 -10.95 11.66 -0.74
CA THR A 139 -10.39 10.69 0.21
C THR A 139 -11.42 9.60 0.51
N ILE A 140 -11.03 8.36 0.28
CA ILE A 140 -11.80 7.17 0.61
C ILE A 140 -11.08 6.44 1.74
N PHE A 141 -11.76 6.24 2.86
CA PHE A 141 -11.24 5.53 4.00
C PHE A 141 -12.13 4.34 4.34
N ILE A 142 -11.56 3.15 4.30
CA ILE A 142 -12.23 1.90 4.64
C ILE A 142 -11.55 1.35 5.89
N SER A 143 -12.32 1.08 6.94
CA SER A 143 -11.84 0.38 8.13
C SER A 143 -12.62 -0.89 8.38
N MET A 144 -11.93 -1.91 8.85
CA MET A 144 -12.51 -3.22 9.18
C MET A 144 -12.25 -3.50 10.66
N ASP A 145 -13.30 -3.85 11.40
CA ASP A 145 -13.18 -4.26 12.79
C ASP A 145 -12.83 -5.76 12.90
N GLU A 146 -12.62 -6.21 14.12
CA GLU A 146 -12.27 -7.61 14.40
C GLU A 146 -13.38 -8.60 14.03
N SER A 147 -14.63 -8.14 13.94
CA SER A 147 -15.81 -8.92 13.53
C SER A 147 -16.04 -8.88 12.03
N SER A 148 -15.11 -8.25 11.27
CA SER A 148 -15.18 -8.05 9.82
C SER A 148 -16.32 -7.11 9.38
N ASN A 149 -16.83 -6.26 10.27
CA ASN A 149 -17.72 -5.19 9.85
C ASN A 149 -16.88 -4.12 9.14
N VAL A 150 -17.41 -3.61 8.04
CA VAL A 150 -16.76 -2.62 7.19
C VAL A 150 -17.41 -1.26 7.42
N LYS A 151 -16.59 -0.26 7.73
CA LYS A 151 -17.00 1.15 7.77
C LYS A 151 -16.32 1.89 6.62
N LEU A 152 -17.12 2.53 5.78
CA LEU A 152 -16.70 3.37 4.67
C LEU A 152 -16.91 4.83 5.03
N LEU A 153 -15.90 5.65 4.84
CA LEU A 153 -15.96 7.10 4.93
C LEU A 153 -15.44 7.67 3.60
N ILE A 154 -16.19 8.59 3.02
CA ILE A 154 -15.80 9.30 1.80
C ILE A 154 -15.85 10.79 2.10
N GLU A 155 -14.74 11.48 1.89
CA GLU A 155 -14.60 12.92 2.08
C GLU A 155 -14.15 13.55 0.76
N SER A 156 -14.73 14.71 0.42
CA SER A 156 -14.32 15.53 -0.71
C SER A 156 -13.96 16.93 -0.21
N ASP A 157 -12.85 17.48 -0.70
CA ASP A 157 -12.45 18.86 -0.40
C ASP A 157 -13.32 19.88 -1.15
N ASP A 158 -14.09 19.45 -2.16
CA ASP A 158 -14.96 20.31 -2.94
C ASP A 158 -16.24 20.61 -2.16
N LYS A 159 -16.31 21.79 -1.57
CA LYS A 159 -17.47 22.31 -0.81
C LYS A 159 -18.65 22.72 -1.72
N THR A 160 -18.72 22.22 -2.93
CA THR A 160 -19.76 22.58 -3.90
C THR A 160 -20.57 21.34 -4.29
N ILE A 161 -21.48 20.96 -3.42
CA ILE A 161 -22.73 20.27 -3.79
C ILE A 161 -23.87 20.94 -3.05
#